data_223a4e5d0917d39a0993dec341ab8427
#
_entry.id   223a4e5d0917d39a0993dec341ab8427
#
_cell.length_a   1.000
_cell.length_b   1.000
_cell.length_c   1.000
_cell.angle_alpha   90.00
_cell.angle_beta   90.00
_cell.angle_gamma   90.00
#
_symmetry.space_group_name_H-M   'P 1'
#
loop_
_entity.id
_entity.type
_entity.pdbx_description
1 polymer ?
#
loop_
_entity_poly.entity_id
_entity_poly.type
_entity_poly.pdbx_seq_one_letter_code
_entity_poly.pdbx_strand_id
1 'polypeptide(L)'
;HTVTHAGLTELDEAGIISEVGGCETFLNSTYGVTGAPFVRPPYGYRGERTDSVCAKLGYTTPTMWYGSFGDSGLLTEDVLLGEARKWLLAQHIVIGHANFPTVTHLYGQIIDILRERALLTATLDDVYFGPGHNRRV
;
A
#
# COMPACT_ATOMS: atom_id res chain seq x y z
N HIS A 1 3.16 1.27 6.64
CA HIS A 1 4.16 0.44 5.97
C HIS A 1 5.45 0.39 6.79
N THR A 2 5.29 0.42 8.15
CA THR A 2 6.31 0.46 9.20
C THR A 2 7.20 1.72 9.17
N VAL A 3 8.05 1.90 10.21
CA VAL A 3 8.94 3.07 10.32
C VAL A 3 10.20 2.88 9.50
N THR A 4 10.86 1.74 9.64
CA THR A 4 12.17 1.47 9.01
C THR A 4 12.10 0.54 7.81
N HIS A 5 10.90 0.09 7.42
CA HIS A 5 10.69 -0.91 6.38
C HIS A 5 11.27 -2.29 6.73
N ALA A 6 11.36 -2.62 8.02
CA ALA A 6 11.82 -3.93 8.47
C ALA A 6 10.82 -5.04 8.11
N GLY A 7 11.33 -6.22 7.76
CA GLY A 7 10.51 -7.41 7.51
C GLY A 7 9.85 -7.89 8.80
N LEU A 8 8.53 -7.79 8.91
CA LEU A 8 7.80 -8.05 10.17
C LEU A 8 7.99 -9.47 10.69
N THR A 9 8.19 -10.44 9.82
CA THR A 9 8.42 -11.85 10.22
C THR A 9 9.76 -12.08 10.89
N GLU A 10 10.71 -11.15 10.73
CA GLU A 10 12.07 -11.21 11.29
C GLU A 10 12.14 -10.57 12.68
N LEU A 11 11.10 -9.85 13.09
CA LEU A 11 11.03 -9.14 14.37
C LEU A 11 10.33 -10.00 15.43
N ASP A 12 10.64 -9.74 16.68
CA ASP A 12 9.84 -10.18 17.83
C ASP A 12 8.56 -9.32 17.97
N GLU A 13 7.70 -9.65 18.94
CA GLU A 13 6.45 -8.91 19.16
C GLU A 13 6.70 -7.43 19.48
N ALA A 14 7.70 -7.15 20.31
CA ALA A 14 8.05 -5.78 20.70
C ALA A 14 8.54 -4.96 19.48
N GLY A 15 9.34 -5.58 18.61
CA GLY A 15 9.79 -4.99 17.36
C GLY A 15 8.63 -4.68 16.41
N ILE A 16 7.68 -5.60 16.26
CA ILE A 16 6.48 -5.37 15.43
C ILE A 16 5.66 -4.20 15.98
N ILE A 17 5.45 -4.17 17.30
CA ILE A 17 4.72 -3.07 17.98
C ILE A 17 5.42 -1.73 17.74
N SER A 18 6.75 -1.69 17.88
CA SER A 18 7.53 -0.48 17.64
C SER A 18 7.42 0.01 16.20
N GLU A 19 7.55 -0.88 15.23
CA GLU A 19 7.50 -0.57 13.80
C GLU A 19 6.11 -0.11 13.33
N VAL A 20 5.08 -0.82 13.70
CA VAL A 20 3.70 -0.51 13.28
C VAL A 20 3.13 0.63 14.09
N GLY A 21 3.26 0.58 15.43
CA GLY A 21 2.76 1.63 16.33
C GLY A 21 3.52 2.95 16.17
N GLY A 22 4.82 2.90 15.92
CA GLY A 22 5.61 4.10 15.62
C GLY A 22 5.16 4.81 14.34
N CYS A 23 4.84 4.03 13.30
CA CYS A 23 4.27 4.56 12.07
C CYS A 23 2.91 5.24 12.31
N GLU A 24 2.02 4.60 13.09
CA GLU A 24 0.73 5.18 13.45
C GLU A 24 0.90 6.49 14.24
N THR A 25 1.80 6.50 15.22
CA THR A 25 2.11 7.70 16.01
C THR A 25 2.57 8.85 15.11
N PHE A 26 3.42 8.57 14.13
CA PHE A 26 3.89 9.56 13.16
C PHE A 26 2.74 10.10 12.29
N LEU A 27 1.92 9.20 11.73
CA LEU A 27 0.78 9.58 10.89
C LEU A 27 -0.21 10.45 11.64
N ASN A 28 -0.51 10.06 12.88
CA ASN A 28 -1.46 10.78 13.72
C ASN A 28 -0.94 12.16 14.14
N SER A 29 0.29 12.21 14.68
CA SER A 29 0.87 13.46 15.18
C SER A 29 1.19 14.47 14.07
N THR A 30 1.52 13.99 12.86
CA THR A 30 1.95 14.86 11.76
C THR A 30 0.80 15.29 10.86
N TYR A 31 -0.14 14.38 10.59
CA TYR A 31 -1.18 14.59 9.59
C TYR A 31 -2.60 14.50 10.14
N GLY A 32 -2.78 14.11 11.41
CA GLY A 32 -4.11 13.90 12.00
C GLY A 32 -4.90 12.79 11.31
N VAL A 33 -4.22 11.71 10.87
CA VAL A 33 -4.85 10.59 10.20
C VAL A 33 -4.46 9.28 10.88
N THR A 34 -5.30 8.26 10.73
CA THR A 34 -5.01 6.89 11.17
C THR A 34 -4.78 5.98 9.97
N GLY A 35 -3.80 5.08 10.05
CA GLY A 35 -3.58 4.01 9.09
C GLY A 35 -4.46 2.78 9.33
N ALA A 36 -4.89 2.55 10.57
CA ALA A 36 -5.76 1.43 10.88
C ALA A 36 -7.12 1.51 10.14
N PRO A 37 -7.71 0.39 9.69
CA PRO A 37 -7.32 -0.97 9.95
C PRO A 37 -6.35 -1.57 8.91
N PHE A 38 -5.85 -0.80 7.94
CA PHE A 38 -5.07 -1.31 6.82
C PHE A 38 -3.58 -1.27 7.09
N VAL A 39 -2.90 -2.38 6.87
CA VAL A 39 -1.44 -2.47 6.92
C VAL A 39 -0.92 -3.21 5.69
N ARG A 40 0.10 -2.64 5.04
CA ARG A 40 0.86 -3.36 4.02
C ARG A 40 2.21 -3.74 4.60
N PRO A 41 2.45 -5.04 4.85
CA PRO A 41 3.73 -5.50 5.40
C PRO A 41 4.86 -5.23 4.40
N PRO A 42 6.04 -4.74 4.87
CA PRO A 42 7.23 -4.68 4.04
C PRO A 42 7.52 -6.01 3.37
N TYR A 43 7.93 -5.99 2.11
CA TYR A 43 8.23 -7.16 1.26
C TYR A 43 7.05 -8.13 1.09
N GLY A 44 5.87 -7.84 1.64
CA GLY A 44 4.77 -8.79 1.76
C GLY A 44 5.00 -9.86 2.83
N TYR A 45 5.95 -9.73 3.70
CA TYR A 45 6.32 -10.69 4.74
C TYR A 45 5.34 -10.62 5.89
N ARG A 46 4.45 -11.60 5.92
CA ARG A 46 3.41 -11.75 6.95
C ARG A 46 3.24 -13.21 7.35
N GLY A 47 2.61 -13.42 8.48
CA GLY A 47 2.24 -14.74 9.00
C GLY A 47 1.33 -14.58 10.20
N GLU A 48 0.82 -15.69 10.73
CA GLU A 48 -0.16 -15.69 11.82
C GLU A 48 0.29 -14.84 13.03
N ARG A 49 1.56 -14.95 13.43
CA ARG A 49 2.11 -14.15 14.53
C ARG A 49 2.09 -12.65 14.22
N THR A 50 2.59 -12.24 13.07
CA THR A 50 2.64 -10.83 12.69
C THR A 50 1.25 -10.23 12.55
N ASP A 51 0.32 -10.97 11.96
CA ASP A 51 -1.06 -10.54 11.78
C ASP A 51 -1.78 -10.39 13.13
N SER A 52 -1.55 -11.34 14.04
CA SER A 52 -2.09 -11.28 15.41
C SER A 52 -1.60 -10.04 16.17
N VAL A 53 -0.29 -9.72 16.08
CA VAL A 53 0.27 -8.54 16.73
C VAL A 53 -0.27 -7.25 16.09
N CYS A 54 -0.32 -7.17 14.77
CA CYS A 54 -0.90 -6.03 14.07
C CYS A 54 -2.37 -5.83 14.46
N ALA A 55 -3.16 -6.90 14.57
CA ALA A 55 -4.57 -6.82 14.97
C ALA A 55 -4.76 -6.27 16.40
N LYS A 56 -3.87 -6.58 17.36
CA LYS A 56 -3.88 -5.97 18.70
C LYS A 56 -3.69 -4.45 18.66
N LEU A 57 -3.03 -3.94 17.62
CA LEU A 57 -2.84 -2.50 17.38
C LEU A 57 -3.96 -1.85 16.55
N GLY A 58 -5.02 -2.60 16.20
CA GLY A 58 -6.12 -2.12 15.37
C GLY A 58 -5.94 -2.36 13.87
N TYR A 59 -4.81 -2.91 13.44
CA TYR A 59 -4.51 -3.22 12.04
C TYR A 59 -5.01 -4.62 11.68
N THR A 60 -6.31 -4.74 11.41
CA THR A 60 -7.01 -6.01 11.19
C THR A 60 -7.08 -6.42 9.72
N THR A 61 -6.66 -5.55 8.80
CA THR A 61 -6.77 -5.77 7.36
C THR A 61 -5.40 -5.70 6.69
N PRO A 62 -4.61 -6.78 6.69
CA PRO A 62 -3.38 -6.84 5.90
C PRO A 62 -3.71 -6.69 4.42
N THR A 63 -3.22 -5.61 3.81
CA THR A 63 -3.51 -5.27 2.43
C THR A 63 -2.37 -5.73 1.53
N MET A 64 -2.62 -6.76 0.76
CA MET A 64 -1.71 -7.29 -0.25
C MET A 64 -2.10 -6.78 -1.64
N TRP A 65 -1.31 -7.09 -2.65
CA TRP A 65 -1.53 -6.69 -4.03
C TRP A 65 -1.66 -7.90 -4.95
N TYR A 66 -2.36 -7.70 -6.04
CA TYR A 66 -2.50 -8.71 -7.10
C TYR A 66 -1.62 -8.39 -8.32
N GLY A 67 -1.33 -7.11 -8.56
CA GLY A 67 -0.46 -6.65 -9.62
C GLY A 67 0.62 -5.70 -9.11
N SER A 68 1.67 -5.50 -9.89
CA SER A 68 2.78 -4.62 -9.54
C SER A 68 3.29 -3.88 -10.76
N PHE A 69 3.70 -2.62 -10.59
CA PHE A 69 4.46 -1.89 -11.60
C PHE A 69 5.91 -2.39 -11.73
N GLY A 70 6.35 -3.29 -10.83
CA GLY A 70 7.72 -3.81 -10.82
C GLY A 70 8.78 -2.80 -10.39
N ASP A 71 8.37 -1.63 -9.92
CA ASP A 71 9.16 -0.43 -9.70
C ASP A 71 9.80 -0.33 -8.30
N SER A 72 10.01 -1.47 -7.65
CA SER A 72 10.86 -1.55 -6.45
C SER A 72 12.35 -1.33 -6.77
N GLY A 73 12.72 -1.33 -8.05
CA GLY A 73 14.00 -0.95 -8.62
C GLY A 73 13.82 0.03 -9.78
N LEU A 74 14.93 0.57 -10.29
CA LEU A 74 14.92 1.46 -11.44
C LEU A 74 14.54 0.69 -12.72
N LEU A 75 13.45 1.10 -13.35
CA LEU A 75 12.98 0.56 -14.63
C LEU A 75 13.06 1.63 -15.73
N THR A 76 13.05 1.17 -16.99
CA THR A 76 12.76 2.07 -18.12
C THR A 76 11.27 2.38 -18.18
N GLU A 77 10.92 3.49 -18.84
CA GLU A 77 9.52 3.92 -19.00
C GLU A 77 8.67 2.87 -19.72
N ASP A 78 9.21 2.27 -20.78
CA ASP A 78 8.50 1.24 -21.56
C ASP A 78 8.17 -0.01 -20.73
N VAL A 79 9.10 -0.45 -19.88
CA VAL A 79 8.90 -1.62 -19.03
C VAL A 79 7.83 -1.31 -17.97
N LEU A 80 7.92 -0.16 -17.30
CA LEU A 80 6.95 0.23 -16.30
C LEU A 80 5.55 0.40 -16.91
N LEU A 81 5.46 1.03 -18.07
CA LEU A 81 4.18 1.20 -18.78
C LEU A 81 3.60 -0.14 -19.24
N GLY A 82 4.43 -1.09 -19.63
CA GLY A 82 4.04 -2.47 -19.94
C GLY A 82 3.41 -3.17 -18.72
N GLU A 83 4.04 -3.06 -17.56
CA GLU A 83 3.48 -3.62 -16.33
C GLU A 83 2.19 -2.89 -15.91
N ALA A 84 2.12 -1.57 -16.06
CA ALA A 84 0.89 -0.82 -15.82
C ALA A 84 -0.26 -1.33 -16.72
N ARG A 85 -0.02 -1.50 -18.03
CA ARG A 85 -1.00 -2.07 -18.95
C ARG A 85 -1.43 -3.48 -18.60
N LYS A 86 -0.53 -4.29 -18.07
CA LYS A 86 -0.80 -5.67 -17.65
C LYS A 86 -1.70 -5.74 -16.41
N TRP A 87 -1.48 -4.88 -15.41
CA TRP A 87 -2.06 -5.02 -14.10
C TRP A 87 -3.19 -4.06 -13.74
N LEU A 88 -3.33 -2.93 -14.44
CA LEU A 88 -4.44 -2.00 -14.21
C LEU A 88 -5.74 -2.55 -14.78
N LEU A 89 -6.32 -3.49 -14.08
CA LEU A 89 -7.59 -4.17 -14.40
C LEU A 89 -8.61 -3.94 -13.30
N ALA A 90 -9.89 -4.18 -13.61
CA ALA A 90 -10.96 -4.06 -12.64
C ALA A 90 -10.72 -4.99 -11.42
N GLN A 91 -11.03 -4.48 -10.23
CA GLN A 91 -10.91 -5.20 -8.95
C GLN A 91 -9.47 -5.59 -8.57
N HIS A 92 -8.46 -4.94 -9.14
CA HIS A 92 -7.08 -5.17 -8.77
C HIS A 92 -6.60 -4.12 -7.77
N ILE A 93 -5.86 -4.58 -6.76
CA ILE A 93 -4.96 -3.75 -5.96
C ILE A 93 -3.59 -3.87 -6.63
N VAL A 94 -3.06 -2.77 -7.10
CA VAL A 94 -1.76 -2.72 -7.80
C VAL A 94 -0.77 -1.95 -6.94
N ILE A 95 0.39 -2.58 -6.66
CA ILE A 95 1.46 -1.91 -5.92
C ILE A 95 2.35 -1.09 -6.86
N GLY A 96 2.69 0.10 -6.41
CA GLY A 96 3.72 0.95 -6.99
C GLY A 96 4.57 1.58 -5.90
N HIS A 97 5.73 2.07 -6.26
CA HIS A 97 6.70 2.69 -5.35
C HIS A 97 7.05 4.09 -5.81
N ALA A 98 7.38 4.95 -4.86
CA ALA A 98 7.83 6.32 -5.13
C ALA A 98 9.35 6.50 -5.00
N ASN A 99 10.10 5.39 -4.97
CA ASN A 99 11.54 5.39 -4.71
C ASN A 99 12.36 5.83 -5.93
N PHE A 100 11.81 5.64 -7.13
CA PHE A 100 12.47 5.96 -8.39
C PHE A 100 11.61 6.90 -9.23
N PRO A 101 12.21 7.83 -9.99
CA PRO A 101 11.47 8.89 -10.69
C PRO A 101 10.70 8.40 -11.92
N THR A 102 10.98 7.23 -12.46
CA THR A 102 10.41 6.75 -13.73
C THR A 102 8.89 6.86 -13.77
N VAL A 103 8.19 6.47 -12.70
CA VAL A 103 6.72 6.53 -12.64
C VAL A 103 6.19 7.96 -12.78
N THR A 104 6.95 8.96 -12.33
CA THR A 104 6.51 10.37 -12.38
C THR A 104 6.39 10.90 -13.80
N HIS A 105 7.12 10.32 -14.75
CA HIS A 105 7.04 10.67 -16.16
C HIS A 105 5.85 10.02 -16.86
N LEU A 106 5.20 9.04 -16.22
CA LEU A 106 4.20 8.18 -16.86
C LEU A 106 2.77 8.39 -16.33
N TYR A 107 2.55 9.28 -15.37
CA TYR A 107 1.20 9.48 -14.81
C TYR A 107 0.14 9.80 -15.88
N GLY A 108 0.48 10.56 -16.91
CA GLY A 108 -0.43 10.85 -18.02
C GLY A 108 -0.87 9.55 -18.73
N GLN A 109 0.09 8.73 -19.15
CA GLN A 109 -0.17 7.46 -19.83
C GLN A 109 -0.90 6.45 -18.93
N ILE A 110 -0.58 6.43 -17.64
CA ILE A 110 -1.28 5.58 -16.66
C ILE A 110 -2.77 6.01 -16.55
N ILE A 111 -3.04 7.30 -16.48
CA ILE A 111 -4.40 7.83 -16.47
C ILE A 111 -5.13 7.48 -17.78
N ASP A 112 -4.47 7.55 -18.92
CA ASP A 112 -5.06 7.17 -20.20
C ASP A 112 -5.42 5.68 -20.26
N ILE A 113 -4.59 4.78 -19.71
CA ILE A 113 -4.93 3.35 -19.56
C ILE A 113 -6.21 3.17 -18.72
N LEU A 114 -6.33 3.89 -17.60
CA LEU A 114 -7.53 3.82 -16.76
C LEU A 114 -8.78 4.28 -17.53
N ARG A 115 -8.68 5.36 -18.29
CA ARG A 115 -9.77 5.90 -19.13
C ARG A 115 -10.15 4.95 -20.26
N GLU A 116 -9.16 4.42 -21.00
CA GLU A 116 -9.37 3.45 -22.09
C GLU A 116 -10.15 2.21 -21.59
N ARG A 117 -9.93 1.83 -20.34
CA ARG A 117 -10.56 0.65 -19.71
C ARG A 117 -11.81 0.99 -18.91
N ALA A 118 -12.25 2.23 -18.91
CA ALA A 118 -13.36 2.71 -18.09
C ALA A 118 -13.23 2.35 -16.61
N LEU A 119 -11.99 2.39 -16.08
CA LEU A 119 -11.70 2.10 -14.68
C LEU A 119 -11.82 3.36 -13.85
N LEU A 120 -12.41 3.20 -12.67
CA LEU A 120 -12.42 4.20 -11.60
C LEU A 120 -11.45 3.76 -10.52
N THR A 121 -10.63 4.69 -10.04
CA THR A 121 -9.82 4.46 -8.84
C THR A 121 -10.69 4.62 -7.61
N ALA A 122 -10.46 3.77 -6.61
CA ALA A 122 -11.13 3.81 -5.33
C ALA A 122 -10.09 3.73 -4.20
N THR A 123 -10.42 4.30 -3.06
CA THR A 123 -9.63 4.10 -1.84
C THR A 123 -9.98 2.74 -1.21
N LEU A 124 -9.11 2.25 -0.32
CA LEU A 124 -9.45 1.07 0.47
C LEU A 124 -10.68 1.32 1.34
N ASP A 125 -10.85 2.54 1.84
CA ASP A 125 -12.03 2.92 2.61
C ASP A 125 -13.32 2.80 1.80
N ASP A 126 -13.33 3.29 0.56
CA ASP A 126 -14.49 3.18 -0.32
C ASP A 126 -14.87 1.73 -0.60
N VAL A 127 -13.87 0.85 -0.73
CA VAL A 127 -14.10 -0.57 -1.02
C VAL A 127 -14.62 -1.33 0.21
N TYR A 128 -14.06 -1.08 1.39
CA TYR A 128 -14.37 -1.86 2.59
C TYR A 128 -15.48 -1.27 3.45
N PHE A 129 -15.68 0.04 3.43
CA PHE A 129 -16.65 0.75 4.29
C PHE A 129 -17.71 1.53 3.53
N GLY A 130 -17.62 1.58 2.21
CA GLY A 130 -18.52 2.32 1.34
C GLY A 130 -18.04 3.74 0.99
N PRO A 131 -18.55 4.28 -0.12
CA PRO A 131 -18.10 5.57 -0.64
C PRO A 131 -18.29 6.73 0.37
N GLY A 132 -17.29 7.59 0.45
CA GLY A 132 -17.32 8.77 1.31
C GLY A 132 -16.94 8.52 2.77
N HIS A 133 -16.52 7.31 3.12
CA HIS A 133 -15.99 7.04 4.45
C HIS A 133 -14.69 7.79 4.66
N ASN A 134 -14.61 8.58 5.74
CA ASN A 134 -13.43 9.40 6.06
C ASN A 134 -12.96 9.09 7.49
N ARG A 135 -11.76 8.55 7.62
CA ARG A 135 -11.13 8.17 8.88
C ARG A 135 -10.13 9.25 9.35
N ARG A 136 -10.63 10.47 9.57
CA ARG A 136 -9.84 11.47 10.28
C ARG A 136 -9.97 11.23 11.79
N VAL A 137 -8.87 11.41 12.49
CA VAL A 137 -8.81 11.43 13.97
C VAL A 137 -9.31 12.75 14.50
#